data_28152d65612f00ae6aa9014a7086fa3a
#
_entry.id   28152d65612f00ae6aa9014a7086fa3a
#
_cell.length_a   1.000
_cell.length_b   1.000
_cell.length_c   1.000
_cell.angle_alpha   90.00
_cell.angle_beta   90.00
_cell.angle_gamma   90.00
#
_symmetry.space_group_name_H-M   'P 1'
#
loop_
_entity.id
_entity.type
_entity.pdbx_description
1 polymer ?
#
loop_
_entity_poly.entity_id
_entity_poly.type
_entity_poly.pdbx_seq_one_letter_code
_entity_poly.pdbx_strand_id
1 'polypeptide(L)'
;MLNSRLEIEIVMILDKIVAVTEKRVRDAKANLPLSELQQQVERMPITKDFPFEQALQELDFNFICEVKKASPSKGIIAEDFPYLEIAKEYEMAGAAAISVLTEPDFFLGSPQYLQEIAETVHIPVLRKDFIIDEYQIYEAKVWGASAILLIAAILDNETMARFHKLADSLGLSCLVETHDETEVLRAVNIGARIIGVNNRNLKDFTVDVNNSIRLRNLVDDSVTFVSESGLDTAADIQRLRDNKIHAALMGESFMRFKDKVAKLAELYGPIIPKCSIHNNTERDRYGTEDTSNIEVPSAPTVDEDTQSSYEVKVKFCGITKEDTVPVLLETEPDYVGFIFAPSKRQVTVEQAQSITRSLQDSINTTSGNKCCSQVGVFVNETIPTIVEIAKAVPLSVVQLHGDETIAYIESLRIHLQKEQLESIEIWKAVQVHTKEDIMQWEQAPIDGLVVDAYSKEERGGTGKTIAWSLLEGVQVPYYLAGGIGLHNVARAIRRLQPYGLDMSSSLEANGQKDAKKIKSIAQIIRTVTNRC
;
A
#
# COMPACT_ATOMS: atom_id res chain seq x y z
N MET A 1 -44.21 18.91 -13.52
CA MET A 1 -44.95 17.75 -12.98
C MET A 1 -44.14 16.43 -12.95
N LEU A 2 -43.24 16.17 -13.87
CA LEU A 2 -42.33 14.99 -13.77
C LEU A 2 -41.26 15.17 -12.65
N ASN A 3 -40.67 16.37 -12.51
CA ASN A 3 -39.65 16.63 -11.48
C ASN A 3 -40.21 16.53 -10.05
N SER A 4 -41.42 16.98 -9.80
CA SER A 4 -42.02 16.92 -8.46
C SER A 4 -42.38 15.50 -7.99
N ARG A 5 -42.62 14.57 -8.90
CA ARG A 5 -42.86 13.15 -8.55
C ARG A 5 -41.52 12.43 -8.22
N LEU A 6 -40.44 12.72 -8.93
CA LEU A 6 -39.13 12.18 -8.65
C LEU A 6 -38.58 12.69 -7.30
N GLU A 7 -38.76 13.98 -7.00
CA GLU A 7 -38.36 14.54 -5.69
C GLU A 7 -39.09 13.89 -4.51
N ILE A 8 -40.36 13.58 -4.67
CA ILE A 8 -41.20 12.89 -3.65
C ILE A 8 -40.76 11.42 -3.50
N GLU A 9 -40.37 10.73 -4.58
CA GLU A 9 -39.95 9.32 -4.50
C GLU A 9 -38.58 9.13 -3.84
N ILE A 10 -37.68 10.09 -3.90
CA ILE A 10 -36.31 9.97 -3.40
C ILE A 10 -36.16 10.42 -1.95
N VAL A 11 -36.83 11.46 -1.52
CA VAL A 11 -37.04 11.74 -0.09
C VAL A 11 -37.65 10.51 0.58
N MET A 12 -38.54 9.79 -0.12
CA MET A 12 -39.07 8.51 0.32
C MET A 12 -38.03 7.36 0.45
N ILE A 13 -36.90 7.32 -0.29
CA ILE A 13 -35.95 6.19 -0.17
C ILE A 13 -35.07 6.33 1.07
N LEU A 14 -34.51 7.52 1.32
CA LEU A 14 -33.74 7.79 2.54
C LEU A 14 -34.58 7.60 3.79
N ASP A 15 -35.79 8.16 3.82
CA ASP A 15 -36.73 7.99 4.95
C ASP A 15 -37.07 6.53 5.19
N LYS A 16 -37.26 5.74 4.12
CA LYS A 16 -37.48 4.29 4.23
C LYS A 16 -36.30 3.57 4.82
N ILE A 17 -35.06 3.90 4.36
CA ILE A 17 -33.83 3.28 4.87
C ILE A 17 -33.69 3.63 6.36
N VAL A 18 -33.87 4.90 6.74
CA VAL A 18 -33.81 5.35 8.13
C VAL A 18 -34.83 4.61 8.99
N ALA A 19 -36.09 4.52 8.55
CA ALA A 19 -37.15 3.83 9.29
C ALA A 19 -36.86 2.33 9.49
N VAL A 20 -36.32 1.65 8.47
CA VAL A 20 -35.87 0.25 8.58
C VAL A 20 -34.68 0.13 9.52
N THR A 21 -33.73 1.05 9.45
CA THR A 21 -32.57 1.10 10.34
C THR A 21 -32.98 1.34 11.79
N GLU A 22 -33.95 2.23 12.06
CA GLU A 22 -34.50 2.41 13.41
C GLU A 22 -35.06 1.12 14.00
N LYS A 23 -35.81 0.36 13.19
CA LYS A 23 -36.30 -0.94 13.60
C LYS A 23 -35.17 -1.91 13.90
N ARG A 24 -34.19 -2.01 13.00
CA ARG A 24 -33.00 -2.87 13.16
C ARG A 24 -32.23 -2.56 14.45
N VAL A 25 -32.01 -1.28 14.73
CA VAL A 25 -31.34 -0.85 15.97
C VAL A 25 -32.16 -1.19 17.22
N ARG A 26 -33.49 -1.00 17.19
CA ARG A 26 -34.35 -1.43 18.32
C ARG A 26 -34.26 -2.93 18.57
N ASP A 27 -34.33 -3.72 17.52
CA ASP A 27 -34.22 -5.18 17.61
C ASP A 27 -32.82 -5.62 18.11
N ALA A 28 -31.77 -4.97 17.65
CA ALA A 28 -30.39 -5.19 18.12
C ALA A 28 -30.24 -4.88 19.60
N LYS A 29 -30.74 -3.72 20.07
CA LYS A 29 -30.74 -3.33 21.49
C LYS A 29 -31.54 -4.27 22.39
N ALA A 30 -32.60 -4.88 21.86
CA ALA A 30 -33.37 -5.88 22.59
C ALA A 30 -32.61 -7.22 22.75
N ASN A 31 -31.80 -7.58 21.75
CA ASN A 31 -30.97 -8.81 21.77
C ASN A 31 -29.68 -8.62 22.58
N LEU A 32 -29.03 -7.47 22.45
CA LEU A 32 -27.81 -7.12 23.18
C LEU A 32 -27.95 -5.68 23.71
N PRO A 33 -28.21 -5.47 25.02
CA PRO A 33 -28.35 -4.14 25.58
C PRO A 33 -27.11 -3.27 25.39
N LEU A 34 -27.32 -1.94 25.21
CA LEU A 34 -26.22 -0.98 25.03
C LEU A 34 -25.14 -1.11 26.12
N SER A 35 -25.55 -1.31 27.38
CA SER A 35 -24.62 -1.47 28.51
C SER A 35 -23.70 -2.68 28.37
N GLU A 36 -24.17 -3.77 27.79
CA GLU A 36 -23.35 -4.96 27.55
C GLU A 36 -22.39 -4.73 26.38
N LEU A 37 -22.85 -4.05 25.34
CA LEU A 37 -22.02 -3.66 24.20
C LEU A 37 -20.91 -2.70 24.62
N GLN A 38 -21.21 -1.72 25.48
CA GLN A 38 -20.22 -0.82 26.08
C GLN A 38 -19.17 -1.58 26.90
N GLN A 39 -19.58 -2.55 27.72
CA GLN A 39 -18.65 -3.41 28.47
C GLN A 39 -17.72 -4.23 27.55
N GLN A 40 -18.20 -4.65 26.37
CA GLN A 40 -17.32 -5.32 25.40
C GLN A 40 -16.25 -4.36 24.89
N VAL A 41 -16.64 -3.13 24.53
CA VAL A 41 -15.73 -2.09 24.06
C VAL A 41 -14.72 -1.66 25.11
N GLU A 42 -15.11 -1.57 26.40
CA GLU A 42 -14.21 -1.25 27.51
C GLU A 42 -13.06 -2.25 27.67
N ARG A 43 -13.25 -3.49 27.23
CA ARG A 43 -12.22 -4.54 27.25
C ARG A 43 -11.32 -4.53 26.02
N MET A 44 -11.64 -3.71 25.01
CA MET A 44 -10.86 -3.62 23.78
C MET A 44 -9.78 -2.54 23.90
N PRO A 45 -8.65 -2.71 23.24
CA PRO A 45 -7.65 -1.65 23.16
C PRO A 45 -8.23 -0.45 22.39
N ILE A 46 -8.11 0.73 22.97
CA ILE A 46 -8.46 1.99 22.32
C ILE A 46 -7.14 2.72 22.05
N THR A 47 -6.76 2.77 20.78
CA THR A 47 -5.66 3.62 20.32
C THR A 47 -6.25 4.84 19.63
N LYS A 48 -5.58 5.98 19.72
CA LYS A 48 -5.96 7.22 19.01
C LYS A 48 -5.05 7.48 17.82
N ASP A 49 -4.58 6.40 17.20
CA ASP A 49 -3.70 6.48 16.03
C ASP A 49 -4.48 6.77 14.74
N PHE A 50 -5.81 6.55 14.75
CA PHE A 50 -6.70 6.81 13.60
C PHE A 50 -6.16 6.26 12.27
N PRO A 51 -5.96 4.95 12.14
CA PRO A 51 -5.29 4.34 10.99
C PRO A 51 -5.98 4.66 9.65
N PHE A 52 -7.30 4.88 9.65
CA PHE A 52 -8.03 5.27 8.45
C PHE A 52 -7.63 6.67 7.95
N GLU A 53 -7.45 7.63 8.86
CA GLU A 53 -6.97 8.98 8.51
C GLU A 53 -5.53 8.94 7.99
N GLN A 54 -4.65 8.21 8.70
CA GLN A 54 -3.27 8.06 8.28
C GLN A 54 -3.15 7.44 6.88
N ALA A 55 -3.92 6.36 6.62
CA ALA A 55 -3.90 5.69 5.33
C ALA A 55 -4.32 6.59 4.16
N LEU A 56 -5.22 7.55 4.40
CA LEU A 56 -5.66 8.52 3.39
C LEU A 56 -4.68 9.68 3.17
N GLN A 57 -3.61 9.76 3.95
CA GLN A 57 -2.56 10.80 3.85
C GLN A 57 -1.21 10.23 3.41
N GLU A 58 -1.10 8.91 3.20
CA GLU A 58 0.19 8.29 2.87
C GLU A 58 0.68 8.56 1.44
N LEU A 59 -0.23 8.71 0.49
CA LEU A 59 0.08 9.06 -0.90
C LEU A 59 -0.52 10.44 -1.22
N ASP A 60 -0.06 11.04 -2.30
CA ASP A 60 -0.65 12.25 -2.87
C ASP A 60 -2.13 12.09 -3.20
N PHE A 61 -2.52 10.86 -3.55
CA PHE A 61 -3.91 10.46 -3.77
C PHE A 61 -4.16 9.04 -3.28
N ASN A 62 -5.32 8.77 -2.70
CA ASN A 62 -5.64 7.49 -2.05
C ASN A 62 -6.99 6.95 -2.49
N PHE A 63 -7.15 5.62 -2.54
CA PHE A 63 -8.40 4.97 -2.89
C PHE A 63 -9.01 4.23 -1.70
N ILE A 64 -10.29 4.51 -1.43
CA ILE A 64 -11.16 3.71 -0.57
C ILE A 64 -11.97 2.81 -1.52
N CYS A 65 -11.68 1.51 -1.51
CA CYS A 65 -12.35 0.55 -2.39
C CYS A 65 -13.55 -0.08 -1.67
N GLU A 66 -14.74 -0.02 -2.29
CA GLU A 66 -15.98 -0.43 -1.66
C GLU A 66 -16.38 -1.86 -2.05
N VAL A 67 -16.60 -2.70 -1.05
CA VAL A 67 -17.14 -4.06 -1.17
C VAL A 67 -18.68 -3.97 -1.07
N LYS A 68 -19.37 -4.06 -2.22
CA LYS A 68 -20.81 -3.81 -2.34
C LYS A 68 -21.51 -4.83 -3.22
N LYS A 69 -22.46 -5.57 -2.66
CA LYS A 69 -23.22 -6.59 -3.37
C LYS A 69 -24.35 -6.00 -4.23
N ALA A 70 -25.04 -5.02 -3.71
CA ALA A 70 -26.21 -4.39 -4.36
C ALA A 70 -26.32 -2.92 -4.01
N SER A 71 -27.14 -2.17 -4.75
CA SER A 71 -27.56 -0.81 -4.41
C SER A 71 -28.98 -0.53 -4.90
N PRO A 72 -29.72 0.41 -4.28
CA PRO A 72 -31.08 0.78 -4.72
C PRO A 72 -31.15 1.26 -6.16
N SER A 73 -30.11 1.93 -6.66
CA SER A 73 -30.06 2.51 -8.00
C SER A 73 -29.71 1.52 -9.11
N LYS A 74 -29.06 0.37 -8.77
CA LYS A 74 -28.51 -0.60 -9.74
C LYS A 74 -28.99 -2.03 -9.53
N GLY A 75 -29.68 -2.32 -8.42
CA GLY A 75 -29.99 -3.69 -8.04
C GLY A 75 -28.74 -4.48 -7.66
N ILE A 76 -28.71 -5.77 -7.99
CA ILE A 76 -27.55 -6.64 -7.73
C ILE A 76 -26.41 -6.26 -8.66
N ILE A 77 -25.25 -5.93 -8.07
CA ILE A 77 -24.00 -5.57 -8.77
C ILE A 77 -23.14 -6.82 -9.00
N ALA A 78 -23.11 -7.73 -8.01
CA ALA A 78 -22.37 -8.98 -8.06
C ALA A 78 -23.27 -10.13 -7.56
N GLU A 79 -23.67 -11.04 -8.47
CA GLU A 79 -24.43 -12.25 -8.10
C GLU A 79 -23.54 -13.20 -7.30
N ASP A 80 -22.36 -13.52 -7.83
CA ASP A 80 -21.29 -14.17 -7.09
C ASP A 80 -20.49 -13.09 -6.33
N PHE A 81 -20.45 -13.20 -5.00
CA PHE A 81 -19.93 -12.18 -4.12
C PHE A 81 -18.91 -12.75 -3.12
N PRO A 82 -17.72 -13.16 -3.60
CA PRO A 82 -16.63 -13.63 -2.76
C PRO A 82 -15.93 -12.42 -2.08
N TYR A 83 -16.64 -11.80 -1.12
CA TYR A 83 -16.23 -10.51 -0.51
C TYR A 83 -14.83 -10.54 0.12
N LEU A 84 -14.37 -11.69 0.65
CA LEU A 84 -13.02 -11.81 1.21
C LEU A 84 -11.93 -11.77 0.12
N GLU A 85 -12.17 -12.46 -1.00
CA GLU A 85 -11.27 -12.43 -2.15
C GLU A 85 -11.22 -11.04 -2.76
N ILE A 86 -12.38 -10.38 -2.91
CA ILE A 86 -12.48 -9.00 -3.39
C ILE A 86 -11.69 -8.05 -2.48
N ALA A 87 -11.84 -8.17 -1.15
CA ALA A 87 -11.14 -7.35 -0.19
C ALA A 87 -9.60 -7.54 -0.27
N LYS A 88 -9.14 -8.79 -0.40
CA LYS A 88 -7.72 -9.11 -0.62
C LYS A 88 -7.18 -8.53 -1.93
N GLU A 89 -7.96 -8.64 -3.01
CA GLU A 89 -7.58 -8.05 -4.31
C GLU A 89 -7.46 -6.53 -4.23
N TYR A 90 -8.34 -5.84 -3.49
CA TYR A 90 -8.23 -4.40 -3.24
C TYR A 90 -6.97 -4.05 -2.46
N GLU A 91 -6.66 -4.79 -1.40
CA GLU A 91 -5.43 -4.62 -0.64
C GLU A 91 -4.19 -4.85 -1.52
N MET A 92 -4.13 -5.95 -2.28
CA MET A 92 -3.04 -6.25 -3.22
C MET A 92 -2.88 -5.17 -4.30
N ALA A 93 -3.98 -4.57 -4.75
CA ALA A 93 -3.97 -3.48 -5.71
C ALA A 93 -3.38 -2.17 -5.15
N GLY A 94 -3.28 -2.04 -3.84
CA GLY A 94 -2.75 -0.86 -3.16
C GLY A 94 -3.83 0.12 -2.70
N ALA A 95 -5.06 -0.35 -2.45
CA ALA A 95 -6.08 0.47 -1.79
C ALA A 95 -5.58 0.98 -0.44
N ALA A 96 -5.99 2.20 -0.07
CA ALA A 96 -5.68 2.79 1.23
C ALA A 96 -6.58 2.23 2.33
N ALA A 97 -7.85 1.96 2.00
CA ALA A 97 -8.85 1.47 2.92
C ALA A 97 -9.93 0.68 2.16
N ILE A 98 -10.70 -0.10 2.89
CA ILE A 98 -11.87 -0.81 2.35
C ILE A 98 -13.13 -0.26 3.00
N SER A 99 -14.13 0.06 2.17
CA SER A 99 -15.49 0.41 2.60
C SER A 99 -16.37 -0.84 2.50
N VAL A 100 -17.05 -1.22 3.58
CA VAL A 100 -17.90 -2.42 3.63
C VAL A 100 -19.34 -2.04 3.95
N LEU A 101 -20.27 -2.38 3.03
CA LEU A 101 -21.68 -2.21 3.25
C LEU A 101 -22.16 -3.19 4.33
N THR A 102 -22.76 -2.66 5.41
CA THR A 102 -23.38 -3.47 6.47
C THR A 102 -24.90 -3.38 6.48
N GLU A 103 -25.49 -2.51 5.68
CA GLU A 103 -26.93 -2.34 5.54
C GLU A 103 -27.53 -3.53 4.75
N PRO A 104 -28.43 -4.35 5.36
CA PRO A 104 -28.86 -5.62 4.77
C PRO A 104 -30.03 -5.53 3.80
N ASP A 105 -30.92 -4.54 3.95
CA ASP A 105 -32.23 -4.54 3.26
C ASP A 105 -32.13 -3.95 1.85
N PHE A 106 -31.36 -2.90 1.65
CA PHE A 106 -31.25 -2.16 0.40
C PHE A 106 -29.91 -2.39 -0.33
N PHE A 107 -28.86 -2.71 0.42
CA PHE A 107 -27.52 -2.93 -0.14
C PHE A 107 -27.06 -4.39 -0.07
N LEU A 108 -27.86 -5.27 0.53
CA LEU A 108 -27.54 -6.68 0.77
C LEU A 108 -26.19 -6.84 1.49
N GLY A 109 -25.88 -5.89 2.38
CA GLY A 109 -24.70 -5.88 3.23
C GLY A 109 -24.87 -6.81 4.44
N SER A 110 -23.79 -6.94 5.22
CA SER A 110 -23.81 -7.75 6.46
C SER A 110 -22.72 -7.29 7.44
N PRO A 111 -23.04 -7.24 8.75
CA PRO A 111 -22.00 -7.10 9.79
C PRO A 111 -20.89 -8.15 9.69
N GLN A 112 -21.25 -9.38 9.33
CA GLN A 112 -20.30 -10.47 9.13
C GLN A 112 -19.27 -10.16 8.05
N TYR A 113 -19.67 -9.53 6.94
CA TYR A 113 -18.72 -9.14 5.89
C TYR A 113 -17.65 -8.19 6.45
N LEU A 114 -18.07 -7.22 7.26
CA LEU A 114 -17.14 -6.27 7.86
C LEU A 114 -16.18 -6.95 8.84
N GLN A 115 -16.69 -7.82 9.74
CA GLN A 115 -15.90 -8.54 10.72
C GLN A 115 -14.83 -9.42 10.03
N GLU A 116 -15.24 -10.27 9.10
CA GLU A 116 -14.35 -11.19 8.41
C GLU A 116 -13.33 -10.46 7.53
N ILE A 117 -13.73 -9.34 6.88
CA ILE A 117 -12.79 -8.50 6.13
C ILE A 117 -11.79 -7.85 7.08
N ALA A 118 -12.22 -7.26 8.20
CA ALA A 118 -11.35 -6.60 9.16
C ALA A 118 -10.33 -7.57 9.79
N GLU A 119 -10.70 -8.85 9.96
CA GLU A 119 -9.80 -9.91 10.43
C GLU A 119 -8.82 -10.39 9.34
N THR A 120 -9.14 -10.17 8.07
CA THR A 120 -8.43 -10.75 6.93
C THR A 120 -7.40 -9.80 6.32
N VAL A 121 -7.73 -8.51 6.20
CA VAL A 121 -6.89 -7.49 5.58
C VAL A 121 -6.08 -6.72 6.61
N HIS A 122 -4.99 -6.05 6.16
CA HIS A 122 -4.12 -5.25 7.03
C HIS A 122 -4.41 -3.75 6.92
N ILE A 123 -5.19 -3.35 5.91
CA ILE A 123 -5.59 -1.95 5.70
C ILE A 123 -6.89 -1.63 6.46
N PRO A 124 -7.12 -0.36 6.85
CA PRO A 124 -8.27 0.03 7.66
C PRO A 124 -9.60 -0.18 6.93
N VAL A 125 -10.64 -0.50 7.72
CA VAL A 125 -11.99 -0.81 7.21
C VAL A 125 -12.99 0.23 7.70
N LEU A 126 -13.77 0.77 6.76
CA LEU A 126 -14.89 1.69 6.99
C LEU A 126 -16.21 0.92 7.07
N ARG A 127 -16.98 1.07 8.15
CA ARG A 127 -18.40 0.67 8.18
C ARG A 127 -19.22 1.64 7.36
N LYS A 128 -19.71 1.19 6.21
CA LYS A 128 -20.64 1.96 5.34
C LYS A 128 -22.06 1.53 5.66
N ASP A 129 -22.76 2.35 6.43
CA ASP A 129 -24.12 2.12 6.92
C ASP A 129 -24.82 3.46 7.19
N PHE A 130 -26.12 3.45 7.45
CA PHE A 130 -26.89 4.61 7.90
C PHE A 130 -26.86 4.68 9.43
N ILE A 131 -25.91 5.42 9.98
CA ILE A 131 -25.70 5.54 11.43
C ILE A 131 -26.61 6.64 11.97
N ILE A 132 -27.62 6.23 12.75
CA ILE A 132 -28.64 7.09 13.35
C ILE A 132 -28.70 6.99 14.88
N ASP A 133 -27.93 6.07 15.45
CA ASP A 133 -27.93 5.81 16.90
C ASP A 133 -26.51 5.47 17.36
N GLU A 134 -26.14 5.92 18.58
CA GLU A 134 -24.83 5.64 19.18
C GLU A 134 -24.54 4.15 19.32
N TYR A 135 -25.55 3.32 19.46
CA TYR A 135 -25.43 1.87 19.49
C TYR A 135 -24.63 1.33 18.31
N GLN A 136 -24.89 1.85 17.10
CA GLN A 136 -24.20 1.44 15.88
C GLN A 136 -22.71 1.83 15.87
N ILE A 137 -22.31 2.86 16.64
CA ILE A 137 -20.91 3.27 16.77
C ILE A 137 -20.15 2.27 17.65
N TYR A 138 -20.78 1.80 18.74
CA TYR A 138 -20.21 0.72 19.55
C TYR A 138 -20.15 -0.60 18.78
N GLU A 139 -21.20 -0.94 18.02
CA GLU A 139 -21.17 -2.12 17.13
C GLU A 139 -19.99 -2.05 16.15
N ALA A 140 -19.77 -0.89 15.50
CA ALA A 140 -18.67 -0.72 14.57
C ALA A 140 -17.32 -1.02 15.21
N LYS A 141 -17.11 -0.58 16.45
CA LYS A 141 -15.90 -0.88 17.23
C LYS A 141 -15.75 -2.37 17.50
N VAL A 142 -16.80 -3.03 17.94
CA VAL A 142 -16.79 -4.47 18.23
C VAL A 142 -16.56 -5.30 16.97
N TRP A 143 -17.08 -4.85 15.83
CA TRP A 143 -16.90 -5.52 14.53
C TRP A 143 -15.54 -5.27 13.87
N GLY A 144 -14.66 -4.49 14.53
CA GLY A 144 -13.29 -4.24 14.04
C GLY A 144 -13.17 -3.15 12.99
N ALA A 145 -14.19 -2.29 12.83
CA ALA A 145 -14.06 -1.12 11.97
C ALA A 145 -12.98 -0.15 12.49
N SER A 146 -12.29 0.52 11.57
CA SER A 146 -11.37 1.63 11.85
C SER A 146 -12.04 2.99 11.66
N ALA A 147 -13.14 3.02 10.91
CA ALA A 147 -13.91 4.22 10.61
C ALA A 147 -15.40 3.93 10.46
N ILE A 148 -16.21 4.97 10.64
CA ILE A 148 -17.65 4.98 10.40
C ILE A 148 -18.04 6.08 9.42
N LEU A 149 -19.22 5.91 8.80
CA LEU A 149 -19.87 6.92 7.98
C LEU A 149 -20.86 7.72 8.80
N LEU A 150 -20.77 9.05 8.76
CA LEU A 150 -21.79 9.96 9.25
C LEU A 150 -22.38 10.72 8.07
N ILE A 151 -23.68 10.61 7.82
CA ILE A 151 -24.34 11.23 6.67
C ILE A 151 -25.01 12.53 7.13
N ALA A 152 -24.52 13.67 6.67
CA ALA A 152 -25.04 14.98 7.08
C ALA A 152 -26.53 15.17 6.73
N ALA A 153 -27.00 14.58 5.63
CA ALA A 153 -28.39 14.67 5.19
C ALA A 153 -29.42 14.05 6.15
N ILE A 154 -29.01 13.08 6.99
CA ILE A 154 -29.93 12.37 7.90
C ILE A 154 -29.69 12.69 9.39
N LEU A 155 -28.65 13.47 9.70
CA LEU A 155 -28.31 13.85 11.08
C LEU A 155 -28.47 15.36 11.29
N ASP A 156 -29.04 15.76 12.40
CA ASP A 156 -28.95 17.14 12.85
C ASP A 156 -27.54 17.48 13.39
N ASN A 157 -27.26 18.77 13.59
CA ASN A 157 -25.94 19.23 13.99
C ASN A 157 -25.49 18.70 15.35
N GLU A 158 -26.40 18.62 16.32
CA GLU A 158 -26.12 18.18 17.68
C GLU A 158 -25.81 16.68 17.70
N THR A 159 -26.62 15.88 17.02
CA THR A 159 -26.44 14.44 16.88
C THR A 159 -25.14 14.11 16.13
N MET A 160 -24.87 14.80 15.02
CA MET A 160 -23.66 14.60 14.24
C MET A 160 -22.40 14.93 15.07
N ALA A 161 -22.38 16.04 15.80
CA ALA A 161 -21.29 16.41 16.68
C ALA A 161 -21.10 15.40 17.83
N ARG A 162 -22.18 14.93 18.42
CA ARG A 162 -22.15 13.91 19.49
C ARG A 162 -21.60 12.58 18.97
N PHE A 163 -22.02 12.13 17.81
CA PHE A 163 -21.56 10.88 17.20
C PHE A 163 -20.09 10.97 16.80
N HIS A 164 -19.68 12.10 16.19
CA HIS A 164 -18.27 12.35 15.86
C HIS A 164 -17.38 12.27 17.12
N LYS A 165 -17.78 12.94 18.20
CA LYS A 165 -17.05 12.91 19.48
C LYS A 165 -17.01 11.51 20.11
N LEU A 166 -18.12 10.76 20.02
CA LEU A 166 -18.18 9.39 20.53
C LEU A 166 -17.22 8.49 19.74
N ALA A 167 -17.26 8.54 18.41
CA ALA A 167 -16.37 7.78 17.56
C ALA A 167 -14.90 8.07 17.88
N ASP A 168 -14.52 9.35 18.00
CA ASP A 168 -13.18 9.77 18.41
C ASP A 168 -12.78 9.18 19.75
N SER A 169 -13.69 9.14 20.74
CA SER A 169 -13.41 8.57 22.05
C SER A 169 -13.10 7.07 21.99
N LEU A 170 -13.64 6.37 20.99
CA LEU A 170 -13.45 4.94 20.73
C LEU A 170 -12.29 4.65 19.77
N GLY A 171 -11.58 5.68 19.28
CA GLY A 171 -10.49 5.54 18.30
C GLY A 171 -10.99 5.19 16.88
N LEU A 172 -12.23 5.57 16.55
CA LEU A 172 -12.81 5.43 15.22
C LEU A 172 -12.73 6.76 14.46
N SER A 173 -12.26 6.74 13.23
CA SER A 173 -12.37 7.89 12.32
C SER A 173 -13.81 8.08 11.84
N CYS A 174 -14.18 9.32 11.48
CA CYS A 174 -15.47 9.61 10.86
C CYS A 174 -15.27 10.13 9.45
N LEU A 175 -15.79 9.43 8.45
CA LEU A 175 -16.03 9.98 7.13
C LEU A 175 -17.40 10.67 7.18
N VAL A 176 -17.41 12.02 7.09
CA VAL A 176 -18.67 12.79 7.09
C VAL A 176 -19.10 13.01 5.64
N GLU A 177 -20.10 12.27 5.20
CA GLU A 177 -20.65 12.37 3.84
C GLU A 177 -21.58 13.58 3.71
N THR A 178 -21.34 14.39 2.68
CA THR A 178 -22.03 15.64 2.37
C THR A 178 -22.41 15.72 0.89
N HIS A 179 -23.42 16.52 0.54
CA HIS A 179 -23.92 16.64 -0.83
C HIS A 179 -23.93 18.09 -1.34
N ASP A 180 -23.97 19.06 -0.44
CA ASP A 180 -24.04 20.47 -0.78
C ASP A 180 -23.21 21.36 0.17
N GLU A 181 -23.18 22.66 -0.12
CA GLU A 181 -22.42 23.65 0.65
C GLU A 181 -22.86 23.71 2.13
N THR A 182 -24.18 23.64 2.39
CA THR A 182 -24.70 23.71 3.76
C THR A 182 -24.21 22.52 4.59
N GLU A 183 -24.24 21.32 4.01
CA GLU A 183 -23.78 20.10 4.66
C GLU A 183 -22.27 20.10 4.88
N VAL A 184 -21.46 20.59 3.92
CA VAL A 184 -20.02 20.75 4.06
C VAL A 184 -19.69 21.71 5.22
N LEU A 185 -20.35 22.88 5.29
CA LEU A 185 -20.12 23.83 6.37
C LEU A 185 -20.54 23.26 7.74
N ARG A 186 -21.58 22.45 7.80
CA ARG A 186 -21.97 21.70 9.01
C ARG A 186 -20.90 20.72 9.45
N ALA A 187 -20.32 19.98 8.50
CA ALA A 187 -19.21 19.05 8.77
C ALA A 187 -17.95 19.79 9.26
N VAL A 188 -17.61 20.92 8.65
CA VAL A 188 -16.51 21.80 9.11
C VAL A 188 -16.76 22.29 10.53
N ASN A 189 -17.98 22.74 10.84
CA ASN A 189 -18.33 23.30 12.16
C ASN A 189 -18.26 22.29 13.30
N ILE A 190 -18.45 21.01 13.05
CA ILE A 190 -18.25 19.96 14.08
C ILE A 190 -16.78 19.52 14.22
N GLY A 191 -15.87 20.06 13.41
CA GLY A 191 -14.45 19.70 13.41
C GLY A 191 -14.15 18.39 12.70
N ALA A 192 -14.91 18.03 11.67
CA ALA A 192 -14.65 16.83 10.88
C ALA A 192 -13.27 16.89 10.22
N ARG A 193 -12.45 15.84 10.42
CA ARG A 193 -11.10 15.73 9.84
C ARG A 193 -11.12 15.06 8.47
N ILE A 194 -12.20 14.32 8.15
CA ILE A 194 -12.41 13.71 6.84
C ILE A 194 -13.82 14.08 6.37
N ILE A 195 -13.91 14.78 5.25
CA ILE A 195 -15.18 15.17 4.62
C ILE A 195 -15.28 14.50 3.25
N GLY A 196 -16.35 13.72 3.07
CA GLY A 196 -16.70 13.11 1.80
C GLY A 196 -17.75 13.94 1.07
N VAL A 197 -17.56 14.14 -0.23
CA VAL A 197 -18.61 14.71 -1.08
C VAL A 197 -19.13 13.64 -2.03
N ASN A 198 -20.40 13.31 -1.87
CA ASN A 198 -21.06 12.40 -2.77
C ASN A 198 -21.55 13.16 -4.02
N ASN A 199 -20.92 12.85 -5.16
CA ASN A 199 -21.25 13.45 -6.46
C ASN A 199 -22.60 12.98 -7.01
N ARG A 200 -23.18 11.96 -6.39
CA ARG A 200 -24.53 11.50 -6.75
C ARG A 200 -25.56 12.35 -6.06
N ASN A 201 -26.33 13.07 -6.85
CA ASN A 201 -27.48 13.80 -6.35
C ASN A 201 -28.55 12.78 -5.87
N LEU A 202 -28.91 12.88 -4.59
CA LEU A 202 -29.92 11.97 -4.01
C LEU A 202 -31.35 12.23 -4.51
N LYS A 203 -31.58 13.32 -5.26
CA LYS A 203 -32.92 13.66 -5.76
C LYS A 203 -33.24 13.06 -7.13
N ASP A 204 -32.26 12.83 -7.97
CA ASP A 204 -32.45 12.36 -9.34
C ASP A 204 -31.46 11.30 -9.80
N PHE A 205 -30.55 10.87 -8.90
CA PHE A 205 -29.43 9.94 -9.11
C PHE A 205 -28.43 10.39 -10.20
N THR A 206 -28.50 11.64 -10.66
CA THR A 206 -27.47 12.19 -11.53
C THR A 206 -26.15 12.26 -10.81
N VAL A 207 -25.05 12.16 -11.56
CA VAL A 207 -23.69 12.19 -11.02
C VAL A 207 -22.94 13.32 -11.67
N ASP A 208 -22.39 14.22 -10.85
CA ASP A 208 -21.54 15.33 -11.30
C ASP A 208 -20.27 15.41 -10.47
N VAL A 209 -19.14 14.95 -11.01
CA VAL A 209 -17.82 14.99 -10.35
C VAL A 209 -17.35 16.42 -10.05
N ASN A 210 -17.86 17.43 -10.78
CA ASN A 210 -17.55 18.84 -10.47
C ASN A 210 -18.10 19.28 -9.11
N ASN A 211 -19.08 18.55 -8.54
CA ASN A 211 -19.59 18.88 -7.21
C ASN A 211 -18.48 18.82 -6.15
N SER A 212 -17.68 17.74 -6.12
CA SER A 212 -16.54 17.64 -5.22
C SER A 212 -15.54 18.78 -5.43
N ILE A 213 -15.20 19.10 -6.69
CA ILE A 213 -14.26 20.16 -7.03
C ILE A 213 -14.77 21.53 -6.53
N ARG A 214 -16.04 21.83 -6.76
CA ARG A 214 -16.67 23.08 -6.33
C ARG A 214 -16.66 23.23 -4.81
N LEU A 215 -17.01 22.16 -4.09
CA LEU A 215 -17.14 22.19 -2.63
C LEU A 215 -15.80 22.11 -1.90
N ARG A 216 -14.73 21.62 -2.55
CA ARG A 216 -13.38 21.55 -1.96
C ARG A 216 -12.88 22.91 -1.45
N ASN A 217 -13.25 23.99 -2.14
CA ASN A 217 -12.82 25.36 -1.79
C ASN A 217 -13.44 25.88 -0.47
N LEU A 218 -14.41 25.19 0.09
CA LEU A 218 -15.04 25.56 1.36
C LEU A 218 -14.29 24.97 2.57
N VAL A 219 -13.27 24.16 2.33
CA VAL A 219 -12.63 23.33 3.35
C VAL A 219 -11.13 23.65 3.40
N ASP A 220 -10.58 23.76 4.60
CA ASP A 220 -9.16 23.97 4.83
C ASP A 220 -8.30 22.79 4.31
N ASP A 221 -7.04 23.08 3.93
CA ASP A 221 -6.11 22.07 3.42
C ASP A 221 -5.72 21.00 4.47
N SER A 222 -5.94 21.25 5.75
CA SER A 222 -5.72 20.28 6.83
C SER A 222 -6.77 19.16 6.89
N VAL A 223 -7.92 19.35 6.24
CA VAL A 223 -8.99 18.35 6.19
C VAL A 223 -8.79 17.42 5.00
N THR A 224 -8.81 16.12 5.26
CA THR A 224 -8.80 15.11 4.20
C THR A 224 -10.12 15.12 3.45
N PHE A 225 -10.06 15.45 2.15
CA PHE A 225 -11.26 15.56 1.31
C PHE A 225 -11.40 14.34 0.40
N VAL A 226 -12.56 13.70 0.42
CA VAL A 226 -12.87 12.47 -0.32
C VAL A 226 -13.95 12.74 -1.35
N SER A 227 -13.72 12.35 -2.60
CA SER A 227 -14.74 12.39 -3.66
C SER A 227 -15.41 11.02 -3.78
N GLU A 228 -16.74 10.99 -3.73
CA GLU A 228 -17.50 9.75 -3.78
C GLU A 228 -18.42 9.72 -5.01
N SER A 229 -18.57 8.57 -5.64
CA SER A 229 -19.40 8.31 -6.82
C SER A 229 -18.93 8.98 -8.13
N GLY A 230 -19.16 8.27 -9.24
CA GLY A 230 -18.99 8.81 -10.59
C GLY A 230 -17.59 8.87 -11.15
N LEU A 231 -16.62 8.26 -10.48
CA LEU A 231 -15.23 8.24 -10.89
C LEU A 231 -14.93 6.92 -11.62
N ASP A 232 -14.28 6.98 -12.79
CA ASP A 232 -14.02 5.79 -13.60
C ASP A 232 -12.69 5.82 -14.35
N THR A 233 -12.14 6.99 -14.63
CA THR A 233 -10.95 7.17 -15.48
C THR A 233 -9.78 7.81 -14.74
N ALA A 234 -8.55 7.57 -15.23
CA ALA A 234 -7.37 8.26 -14.75
C ALA A 234 -7.47 9.79 -14.90
N ALA A 235 -8.18 10.27 -15.93
CA ALA A 235 -8.42 11.70 -16.14
C ALA A 235 -9.32 12.29 -15.02
N ASP A 236 -10.32 11.54 -14.55
CA ASP A 236 -11.13 11.98 -13.40
C ASP A 236 -10.26 12.12 -12.16
N ILE A 237 -9.40 11.14 -11.90
CA ILE A 237 -8.50 11.15 -10.76
C ILE A 237 -7.50 12.31 -10.86
N GLN A 238 -6.93 12.57 -12.04
CA GLN A 238 -6.02 13.68 -12.23
C GLN A 238 -6.71 15.03 -11.95
N ARG A 239 -7.95 15.22 -12.42
CA ARG A 239 -8.74 16.42 -12.11
C ARG A 239 -8.98 16.60 -10.61
N LEU A 240 -9.19 15.50 -9.86
CA LEU A 240 -9.32 15.58 -8.40
C LEU A 240 -7.99 16.03 -7.75
N ARG A 241 -6.86 15.44 -8.16
CA ARG A 241 -5.52 15.86 -7.69
C ARG A 241 -5.25 17.34 -7.94
N ASP A 242 -5.51 17.81 -9.16
CA ASP A 242 -5.29 19.20 -9.56
C ASP A 242 -6.10 20.18 -8.70
N ASN A 243 -7.18 19.68 -8.06
CA ASN A 243 -8.03 20.45 -7.17
C ASN A 243 -7.83 20.11 -5.68
N LYS A 244 -6.68 19.53 -5.30
CA LYS A 244 -6.31 19.21 -3.91
C LYS A 244 -7.33 18.30 -3.20
N ILE A 245 -7.90 17.36 -3.91
CA ILE A 245 -8.72 16.30 -3.34
C ILE A 245 -7.83 15.09 -3.10
N HIS A 246 -7.85 14.56 -1.89
CA HIS A 246 -6.84 13.63 -1.38
C HIS A 246 -7.20 12.15 -1.62
N ALA A 247 -8.51 11.85 -1.77
CA ALA A 247 -8.96 10.48 -1.92
C ALA A 247 -10.23 10.34 -2.74
N ALA A 248 -10.46 9.13 -3.27
CA ALA A 248 -11.71 8.72 -3.91
C ALA A 248 -12.28 7.47 -3.23
N LEU A 249 -13.60 7.48 -2.98
CA LEU A 249 -14.35 6.28 -2.62
C LEU A 249 -15.01 5.72 -3.87
N MET A 250 -14.61 4.51 -4.27
CA MET A 250 -15.00 3.86 -5.50
C MET A 250 -15.57 2.47 -5.24
N GLY A 251 -16.79 2.22 -5.71
CA GLY A 251 -17.49 0.94 -5.52
C GLY A 251 -17.89 0.28 -6.84
N GLU A 252 -18.92 0.80 -7.49
CA GLU A 252 -19.57 0.15 -8.62
C GLU A 252 -18.62 -0.17 -9.78
N SER A 253 -17.79 0.78 -10.19
CA SER A 253 -16.84 0.59 -11.29
C SER A 253 -15.81 -0.50 -10.95
N PHE A 254 -15.27 -0.49 -9.72
CA PHE A 254 -14.30 -1.47 -9.27
C PHE A 254 -14.82 -2.90 -9.18
N MET A 255 -16.07 -3.07 -8.71
CA MET A 255 -16.70 -4.39 -8.59
C MET A 255 -16.79 -5.14 -9.93
N ARG A 256 -16.89 -4.40 -11.05
CA ARG A 256 -17.04 -4.96 -12.40
C ARG A 256 -15.74 -5.42 -13.05
N PHE A 257 -14.59 -4.90 -12.59
CA PHE A 257 -13.29 -5.27 -13.18
C PHE A 257 -12.77 -6.58 -12.59
N LYS A 258 -12.32 -7.48 -13.49
CA LYS A 258 -11.72 -8.76 -13.08
C LYS A 258 -10.32 -8.56 -12.50
N ASP A 259 -9.51 -7.69 -13.09
CA ASP A 259 -8.16 -7.36 -12.64
C ASP A 259 -8.17 -6.02 -11.92
N LYS A 260 -8.30 -6.07 -10.60
CA LYS A 260 -8.35 -4.87 -9.74
C LYS A 260 -6.99 -4.20 -9.60
N VAL A 261 -5.91 -4.98 -9.71
CA VAL A 261 -4.54 -4.45 -9.66
C VAL A 261 -4.28 -3.59 -10.91
N ALA A 262 -4.61 -4.11 -12.09
CA ALA A 262 -4.47 -3.35 -13.34
C ALA A 262 -5.34 -2.09 -13.33
N LYS A 263 -6.60 -2.19 -12.86
CA LYS A 263 -7.49 -1.02 -12.81
C LYS A 263 -7.00 0.05 -11.84
N LEU A 264 -6.55 -0.34 -10.67
CA LEU A 264 -6.03 0.64 -9.70
C LEU A 264 -4.71 1.26 -10.17
N ALA A 265 -3.86 0.47 -10.84
CA ALA A 265 -2.63 0.98 -11.45
C ALA A 265 -2.94 2.02 -12.56
N GLU A 266 -3.92 1.76 -13.42
CA GLU A 266 -4.42 2.70 -14.43
C GLU A 266 -4.88 4.02 -13.79
N LEU A 267 -5.70 3.94 -12.74
CA LEU A 267 -6.25 5.12 -12.06
C LEU A 267 -5.18 5.93 -11.31
N TYR A 268 -4.21 5.28 -10.70
CA TYR A 268 -3.07 5.98 -10.12
C TYR A 268 -2.23 6.69 -11.17
N GLY A 269 -2.21 6.17 -12.39
CA GLY A 269 -1.31 6.63 -13.43
C GLY A 269 0.16 6.18 -13.22
N PRO A 270 1.06 6.62 -14.10
CA PRO A 270 2.48 6.28 -14.02
C PRO A 270 3.11 6.82 -12.73
N ILE A 271 4.11 6.10 -12.24
CA ILE A 271 4.93 6.56 -11.12
C ILE A 271 5.91 7.61 -11.66
N ILE A 272 5.76 8.84 -11.19
CA ILE A 272 6.72 9.91 -11.49
C ILE A 272 7.88 9.77 -10.51
N PRO A 273 9.13 9.58 -11.00
CA PRO A 273 10.29 9.45 -10.12
C PRO A 273 10.44 10.68 -9.20
N LYS A 274 10.62 10.45 -7.91
CA LYS A 274 10.93 11.50 -6.93
C LYS A 274 12.36 11.95 -7.16
N CYS A 275 12.57 12.89 -8.07
CA CYS A 275 13.84 13.53 -8.42
C CYS A 275 14.96 12.58 -8.91
N SER A 276 15.54 12.91 -10.04
CA SER A 276 16.59 12.18 -10.76
C SER A 276 17.97 12.30 -10.08
N ILE A 277 18.14 11.71 -8.92
CA ILE A 277 19.46 11.58 -8.29
C ILE A 277 20.22 10.34 -8.82
N HIS A 278 19.60 9.52 -9.65
CA HIS A 278 20.13 8.20 -10.04
C HIS A 278 20.88 8.16 -11.39
N ASN A 279 21.07 9.27 -12.09
CA ASN A 279 21.74 9.26 -13.40
C ASN A 279 23.23 9.62 -13.38
N ASN A 280 23.92 9.54 -12.22
CA ASN A 280 25.36 9.73 -12.15
C ASN A 280 26.08 8.50 -11.56
N THR A 281 25.93 7.33 -12.18
CA THR A 281 26.81 6.17 -11.94
C THR A 281 27.86 5.97 -13.04
N GLU A 282 28.16 7.01 -13.81
CA GLU A 282 29.50 7.17 -14.36
C GLU A 282 30.31 8.07 -13.42
N ARG A 283 30.71 7.51 -12.29
CA ARG A 283 31.83 8.09 -11.52
C ARG A 283 33.09 7.82 -12.34
N ASP A 284 33.52 8.83 -13.10
CA ASP A 284 34.90 8.92 -13.54
C ASP A 284 35.80 8.79 -12.33
N ARG A 285 36.39 7.60 -12.15
CA ARG A 285 37.49 7.37 -11.23
C ARG A 285 38.74 7.89 -11.91
N TYR A 286 39.14 9.10 -11.59
CA TYR A 286 40.48 9.65 -11.45
C TYR A 286 40.51 11.16 -11.71
N GLY A 287 40.92 11.85 -10.67
CA GLY A 287 41.05 13.24 -10.41
C GLY A 287 41.69 14.13 -11.44
N THR A 288 41.33 15.37 -11.35
CA THR A 288 42.24 16.50 -11.02
C THR A 288 41.35 17.75 -10.84
N GLU A 289 41.67 18.50 -9.80
CA GLU A 289 41.11 19.80 -9.49
C GLU A 289 41.37 20.80 -10.62
N ASP A 290 40.31 21.50 -11.05
CA ASP A 290 40.46 22.90 -11.47
C ASP A 290 39.18 23.67 -11.18
N THR A 291 39.26 24.58 -10.23
CA THR A 291 38.21 25.50 -9.81
C THR A 291 38.36 26.81 -10.55
N SER A 292 37.57 27.03 -11.61
CA SER A 292 37.21 28.41 -12.03
C SER A 292 36.06 28.43 -13.03
N ASN A 293 35.06 29.24 -12.73
CA ASN A 293 33.91 29.66 -13.53
C ASN A 293 32.61 28.84 -13.39
N ILE A 294 31.82 29.22 -12.37
CA ILE A 294 30.39 28.82 -12.28
C ILE A 294 29.57 29.93 -12.97
N GLU A 295 29.15 29.67 -14.19
CA GLU A 295 27.99 30.35 -14.77
C GLU A 295 26.74 29.56 -14.35
N VAL A 296 25.76 30.26 -13.76
CA VAL A 296 24.45 29.69 -13.37
C VAL A 296 23.66 29.44 -14.64
N PRO A 297 23.33 28.19 -15.02
CA PRO A 297 22.48 27.92 -16.15
C PRO A 297 21.02 28.26 -15.81
N SER A 298 20.37 28.96 -16.72
CA SER A 298 18.91 29.14 -16.78
C SER A 298 18.22 27.78 -16.77
N ALA A 299 17.05 27.71 -16.08
CA ALA A 299 16.25 26.52 -15.95
C ALA A 299 16.08 25.76 -17.28
N PRO A 300 16.31 24.43 -17.31
CA PRO A 300 16.12 23.66 -18.53
C PRO A 300 14.63 23.60 -18.87
N THR A 301 14.31 23.92 -20.12
CA THR A 301 13.03 23.58 -20.74
C THR A 301 12.92 22.06 -20.75
N VAL A 302 11.88 21.52 -20.12
CA VAL A 302 11.59 20.09 -20.08
C VAL A 302 11.17 19.69 -21.49
N ASP A 303 12.01 18.93 -22.19
CA ASP A 303 11.62 18.23 -23.41
C ASP A 303 10.59 17.14 -23.04
N GLU A 304 9.39 17.23 -23.58
CA GLU A 304 8.24 16.33 -23.31
C GLU A 304 8.46 14.86 -23.74
N ASP A 305 9.57 14.52 -24.39
CA ASP A 305 9.80 13.19 -24.99
C ASP A 305 10.69 12.22 -24.19
N THR A 306 11.15 12.57 -22.99
CA THR A 306 11.88 11.63 -22.10
C THR A 306 11.14 11.45 -20.79
N GLN A 307 10.00 10.79 -20.79
CA GLN A 307 9.43 10.19 -19.58
C GLN A 307 10.36 9.04 -19.15
N SER A 308 11.31 9.32 -18.25
CA SER A 308 12.05 8.26 -17.58
C SER A 308 11.04 7.45 -16.75
N SER A 309 10.74 6.24 -17.18
CA SER A 309 9.88 5.33 -16.44
C SER A 309 10.60 4.89 -15.16
N TYR A 310 9.93 4.95 -14.02
CA TYR A 310 10.45 4.39 -12.78
C TYR A 310 10.59 2.87 -12.91
N GLU A 311 11.80 2.35 -12.73
CA GLU A 311 12.11 0.93 -12.74
C GLU A 311 12.59 0.49 -11.34
N VAL A 312 11.92 -0.53 -10.77
CA VAL A 312 12.33 -1.12 -9.50
C VAL A 312 13.07 -2.44 -9.74
N LYS A 313 14.22 -2.65 -9.11
CA LYS A 313 14.94 -3.93 -9.13
C LYS A 313 14.28 -4.94 -8.20
N VAL A 314 14.26 -6.21 -8.60
CA VAL A 314 13.60 -7.27 -7.86
C VAL A 314 14.60 -8.34 -7.44
N LYS A 315 14.69 -8.61 -6.12
CA LYS A 315 15.49 -9.68 -5.55
C LYS A 315 14.58 -10.71 -4.87
N PHE A 316 14.69 -11.97 -5.27
CA PHE A 316 14.09 -13.11 -4.59
C PHE A 316 15.15 -13.84 -3.77
N CYS A 317 15.05 -13.77 -2.44
CA CYS A 317 16.08 -14.22 -1.52
C CYS A 317 15.73 -15.56 -0.85
N GLY A 318 16.77 -16.35 -0.51
CA GLY A 318 16.63 -17.63 0.18
C GLY A 318 16.11 -18.73 -0.75
N ILE A 319 16.65 -18.82 -1.95
CA ILE A 319 16.40 -19.92 -2.89
C ILE A 319 17.26 -21.10 -2.47
N THR A 320 16.64 -22.24 -2.22
CA THR A 320 17.30 -23.45 -1.66
C THR A 320 17.19 -24.68 -2.53
N LYS A 321 16.34 -24.66 -3.57
CA LYS A 321 16.03 -25.82 -4.40
C LYS A 321 15.95 -25.49 -5.89
N GLU A 322 16.34 -26.43 -6.72
CA GLU A 322 16.28 -26.32 -8.17
C GLU A 322 14.84 -26.29 -8.72
N ASP A 323 13.87 -26.84 -8.00
CA ASP A 323 12.46 -26.81 -8.41
C ASP A 323 11.89 -25.38 -8.48
N THR A 324 12.59 -24.42 -7.92
CA THR A 324 12.25 -22.98 -8.04
C THR A 324 12.74 -22.38 -9.37
N VAL A 325 13.69 -22.97 -10.07
CA VAL A 325 14.27 -22.42 -11.29
C VAL A 325 13.23 -22.08 -12.36
N PRO A 326 12.26 -22.95 -12.69
CA PRO A 326 11.26 -22.62 -13.72
C PRO A 326 10.49 -21.33 -13.43
N VAL A 327 10.10 -21.07 -12.19
CA VAL A 327 9.36 -19.86 -11.85
C VAL A 327 10.26 -18.62 -11.83
N LEU A 328 11.55 -18.76 -11.51
CA LEU A 328 12.52 -17.66 -11.61
C LEU A 328 12.73 -17.24 -13.07
N LEU A 329 12.83 -18.18 -13.99
CA LEU A 329 12.93 -17.92 -15.43
C LEU A 329 11.68 -17.24 -15.99
N GLU A 330 10.49 -17.61 -15.52
CA GLU A 330 9.22 -17.02 -15.94
C GLU A 330 9.03 -15.60 -15.38
N THR A 331 9.51 -15.35 -14.17
CA THR A 331 9.31 -14.06 -13.47
C THR A 331 10.47 -13.08 -13.64
N GLU A 332 11.62 -13.53 -14.11
CA GLU A 332 12.81 -12.74 -14.46
C GLU A 332 13.21 -11.71 -13.39
N PRO A 333 13.47 -12.13 -12.12
CA PRO A 333 13.99 -11.21 -11.12
C PRO A 333 15.37 -10.70 -11.53
N ASP A 334 15.74 -9.50 -11.07
CA ASP A 334 17.10 -8.98 -11.29
C ASP A 334 18.13 -9.75 -10.49
N TYR A 335 17.73 -10.23 -9.30
CA TYR A 335 18.64 -10.93 -8.37
C TYR A 335 18.01 -12.17 -7.74
N VAL A 336 18.84 -13.20 -7.55
CA VAL A 336 18.54 -14.40 -6.79
C VAL A 336 19.49 -14.51 -5.60
N GLY A 337 18.94 -14.63 -4.38
CA GLY A 337 19.72 -14.65 -3.14
C GLY A 337 19.92 -16.05 -2.56
N PHE A 338 21.17 -16.40 -2.25
CA PHE A 338 21.61 -17.59 -1.54
C PHE A 338 22.09 -17.22 -0.13
N ILE A 339 21.56 -17.85 0.90
CA ILE A 339 21.93 -17.56 2.28
C ILE A 339 22.98 -18.58 2.74
N PHE A 340 24.21 -18.15 2.98
CA PHE A 340 25.28 -19.00 3.47
C PHE A 340 25.38 -18.99 5.01
N ALA A 341 24.70 -18.06 5.67
CA ALA A 341 24.63 -17.99 7.13
C ALA A 341 23.64 -19.00 7.72
N PRO A 342 23.85 -19.43 8.99
CA PRO A 342 22.93 -20.34 9.68
C PRO A 342 21.50 -19.85 9.71
N SER A 343 20.61 -20.53 9.04
CA SER A 343 19.17 -20.21 8.96
C SER A 343 18.38 -21.39 8.42
N LYS A 344 17.04 -21.29 8.47
CA LYS A 344 16.14 -22.28 7.82
C LYS A 344 16.28 -22.31 6.28
N ARG A 345 16.96 -21.31 5.71
CA ARG A 345 17.16 -21.11 4.27
C ARG A 345 18.63 -21.20 3.87
N GLN A 346 19.47 -21.73 4.76
CA GLN A 346 20.88 -21.91 4.48
C GLN A 346 21.07 -22.91 3.32
N VAL A 347 21.99 -22.59 2.43
CA VAL A 347 22.44 -23.48 1.36
C VAL A 347 23.92 -23.81 1.54
N THR A 348 24.35 -24.97 1.01
CA THR A 348 25.76 -25.28 0.82
C THR A 348 26.26 -24.64 -0.48
N VAL A 349 27.58 -24.58 -0.64
CA VAL A 349 28.21 -24.08 -1.89
C VAL A 349 27.76 -24.95 -3.08
N GLU A 350 27.70 -26.27 -2.91
CA GLU A 350 27.30 -27.22 -3.96
C GLU A 350 25.84 -27.00 -4.38
N GLN A 351 24.94 -26.74 -3.42
CA GLN A 351 23.55 -26.43 -3.72
C GLN A 351 23.41 -25.13 -4.53
N ALA A 352 24.10 -24.06 -4.10
CA ALA A 352 24.10 -22.78 -4.80
C ALA A 352 24.67 -22.92 -6.22
N GLN A 353 25.76 -23.68 -6.39
CA GLN A 353 26.35 -23.99 -7.70
C GLN A 353 25.38 -24.75 -8.61
N SER A 354 24.67 -25.75 -8.07
CA SER A 354 23.69 -26.55 -8.83
C SER A 354 22.56 -25.69 -9.34
N ILE A 355 21.96 -24.85 -8.47
CA ILE A 355 20.87 -23.93 -8.84
C ILE A 355 21.36 -22.91 -9.87
N THR A 356 22.55 -22.32 -9.68
CA THR A 356 23.13 -21.36 -10.61
C THR A 356 23.37 -21.97 -11.99
N ARG A 357 23.88 -23.19 -12.04
CA ARG A 357 24.08 -23.93 -13.30
C ARG A 357 22.74 -24.18 -14.00
N SER A 358 21.73 -24.66 -13.27
CA SER A 358 20.39 -24.90 -13.82
C SER A 358 19.76 -23.64 -14.40
N LEU A 359 19.99 -22.46 -13.76
CA LEU A 359 19.57 -21.16 -14.30
C LEU A 359 20.31 -20.83 -15.60
N GLN A 360 21.63 -20.95 -15.63
CA GLN A 360 22.47 -20.63 -16.80
C GLN A 360 22.17 -21.54 -18.00
N ASP A 361 22.06 -22.85 -17.78
CA ASP A 361 21.75 -23.82 -18.84
C ASP A 361 20.38 -23.55 -19.45
N SER A 362 19.40 -23.19 -18.65
CA SER A 362 18.06 -22.86 -19.12
C SER A 362 18.03 -21.56 -19.94
N ILE A 363 18.80 -20.55 -19.56
CA ILE A 363 18.93 -19.29 -20.31
C ILE A 363 19.60 -19.52 -21.67
N ASN A 364 20.64 -20.33 -21.71
CA ASN A 364 21.37 -20.66 -22.94
C ASN A 364 20.51 -21.43 -23.98
N THR A 365 19.48 -22.15 -23.52
CA THR A 365 18.56 -22.92 -24.38
C THR A 365 17.34 -22.12 -24.83
N THR A 366 17.04 -20.99 -24.19
CA THR A 366 15.85 -20.18 -24.47
C THR A 366 16.27 -18.76 -24.90
N SER A 367 16.14 -18.44 -26.16
CA SER A 367 16.48 -17.10 -26.68
C SER A 367 15.60 -16.04 -26.06
N GLY A 368 16.20 -15.10 -25.31
CA GLY A 368 15.52 -13.90 -24.80
C GLY A 368 15.38 -13.76 -23.29
N ASN A 369 15.69 -14.78 -22.48
CA ASN A 369 15.59 -14.66 -21.02
C ASN A 369 16.73 -13.81 -20.45
N LYS A 370 16.39 -12.88 -19.55
CA LYS A 370 17.36 -12.06 -18.81
C LYS A 370 18.10 -12.91 -17.79
N CYS A 371 19.42 -12.81 -17.74
CA CYS A 371 20.21 -13.45 -16.70
C CYS A 371 20.00 -12.72 -15.37
N CYS A 372 19.57 -13.44 -14.32
CA CYS A 372 19.52 -12.89 -12.97
C CYS A 372 20.90 -13.00 -12.28
N SER A 373 21.28 -11.94 -11.57
CA SER A 373 22.53 -11.87 -10.82
C SER A 373 22.42 -12.64 -9.49
N GLN A 374 23.50 -13.33 -9.09
CA GLN A 374 23.55 -14.10 -7.86
C GLN A 374 24.02 -13.26 -6.69
N VAL A 375 23.30 -13.30 -5.57
CA VAL A 375 23.62 -12.60 -4.32
C VAL A 375 23.94 -13.63 -3.24
N GLY A 376 25.14 -13.58 -2.68
CA GLY A 376 25.50 -14.35 -1.48
C GLY A 376 25.21 -13.54 -0.22
N VAL A 377 24.42 -14.09 0.70
CA VAL A 377 24.08 -13.44 1.97
C VAL A 377 24.88 -14.06 3.11
N PHE A 378 25.62 -13.23 3.82
CA PHE A 378 26.55 -13.60 4.89
C PHE A 378 26.21 -12.85 6.20
N VAL A 379 26.53 -13.44 7.34
CA VAL A 379 26.36 -12.85 8.67
C VAL A 379 27.64 -13.06 9.47
N ASN A 380 28.40 -12.00 9.72
CA ASN A 380 29.63 -12.02 10.51
C ASN A 380 30.65 -13.12 10.06
N GLU A 381 30.67 -13.42 8.74
CA GLU A 381 31.53 -14.45 8.17
C GLU A 381 32.96 -13.93 7.99
N THR A 382 33.93 -14.83 7.90
CA THR A 382 35.31 -14.44 7.65
C THR A 382 35.55 -14.03 6.20
N ILE A 383 36.39 -13.03 5.96
CA ILE A 383 36.68 -12.56 4.59
C ILE A 383 37.23 -13.68 3.69
N PRO A 384 38.15 -14.57 4.15
CA PRO A 384 38.61 -15.68 3.33
C PRO A 384 37.47 -16.61 2.88
N THR A 385 36.54 -16.94 3.78
CA THR A 385 35.40 -17.79 3.46
C THR A 385 34.48 -17.12 2.41
N ILE A 386 34.21 -15.82 2.56
CA ILE A 386 33.41 -15.07 1.57
C ILE A 386 34.08 -15.12 0.19
N VAL A 387 35.37 -14.90 0.11
CA VAL A 387 36.14 -14.91 -1.14
C VAL A 387 36.15 -16.31 -1.76
N GLU A 388 36.31 -17.37 -0.96
CA GLU A 388 36.23 -18.75 -1.45
C GLU A 388 34.87 -19.09 -2.02
N ILE A 389 33.80 -18.71 -1.35
CA ILE A 389 32.42 -18.91 -1.82
C ILE A 389 32.17 -18.09 -3.09
N ALA A 390 32.62 -16.84 -3.14
CA ALA A 390 32.44 -15.97 -4.30
C ALA A 390 33.15 -16.47 -5.56
N LYS A 391 34.28 -17.20 -5.40
CA LYS A 391 34.95 -17.89 -6.49
C LYS A 391 34.22 -19.16 -6.94
N ALA A 392 33.69 -19.90 -5.98
CA ALA A 392 33.04 -21.17 -6.22
C ALA A 392 31.63 -21.00 -6.84
N VAL A 393 30.88 -20.01 -6.37
CA VAL A 393 29.59 -19.58 -6.91
C VAL A 393 29.79 -18.23 -7.58
N PRO A 394 29.41 -18.05 -8.87
CA PRO A 394 29.67 -16.79 -9.59
C PRO A 394 28.78 -15.66 -9.05
N LEU A 395 29.12 -15.20 -7.83
CA LEU A 395 28.38 -14.12 -7.17
C LEU A 395 28.62 -12.79 -7.89
N SER A 396 27.54 -12.06 -8.12
CA SER A 396 27.60 -10.65 -8.54
C SER A 396 27.58 -9.70 -7.34
N VAL A 397 27.06 -10.16 -6.20
CA VAL A 397 26.87 -9.36 -4.98
C VAL A 397 27.20 -10.18 -3.74
N VAL A 398 27.93 -9.56 -2.81
CA VAL A 398 28.12 -10.01 -1.44
C VAL A 398 27.26 -9.13 -0.54
N GLN A 399 26.19 -9.68 0.04
CA GLN A 399 25.33 -8.99 1.00
C GLN A 399 25.75 -9.33 2.44
N LEU A 400 26.14 -8.32 3.19
CA LEU A 400 26.53 -8.41 4.60
C LEU A 400 25.32 -8.10 5.49
N HIS A 401 24.89 -9.09 6.27
CA HIS A 401 23.63 -9.03 7.03
C HIS A 401 23.84 -9.15 8.55
N GLY A 402 25.07 -9.00 9.03
CA GLY A 402 25.46 -9.02 10.43
C GLY A 402 25.92 -7.65 10.92
N ASP A 403 26.87 -7.67 11.87
CA ASP A 403 27.43 -6.47 12.52
C ASP A 403 28.74 -5.99 11.86
N GLU A 404 28.94 -6.32 10.57
CA GLU A 404 30.14 -5.97 9.83
C GLU A 404 30.32 -4.45 9.78
N THR A 405 31.52 -3.98 10.21
CA THR A 405 31.86 -2.56 10.29
C THR A 405 32.34 -2.02 8.94
N ILE A 406 32.44 -0.69 8.81
CA ILE A 406 33.05 -0.04 7.63
C ILE A 406 34.45 -0.56 7.38
N ALA A 407 35.27 -0.69 8.43
CA ALA A 407 36.62 -1.23 8.31
C ALA A 407 36.68 -2.68 7.80
N TYR A 408 35.69 -3.49 8.17
CA TYR A 408 35.53 -4.84 7.60
C TYR A 408 35.23 -4.77 6.11
N ILE A 409 34.33 -3.87 5.69
CA ILE A 409 33.95 -3.70 4.28
C ILE A 409 35.13 -3.23 3.44
N GLU A 410 35.90 -2.26 3.94
CA GLU A 410 37.14 -1.82 3.29
C GLU A 410 38.15 -2.98 3.12
N SER A 411 38.33 -3.79 4.16
CA SER A 411 39.19 -4.97 4.11
C SER A 411 38.67 -6.01 3.10
N LEU A 412 37.35 -6.24 3.05
CA LEU A 412 36.76 -7.16 2.08
C LEU A 412 36.99 -6.69 0.64
N ARG A 413 36.84 -5.38 0.34
CA ARG A 413 37.12 -4.83 -1.00
C ARG A 413 38.56 -5.07 -1.42
N ILE A 414 39.54 -4.84 -0.50
CA ILE A 414 40.95 -5.10 -0.78
C ILE A 414 41.20 -6.58 -1.11
N HIS A 415 40.52 -7.51 -0.41
CA HIS A 415 40.68 -8.94 -0.67
C HIS A 415 39.99 -9.36 -1.99
N LEU A 416 38.82 -8.85 -2.30
CA LEU A 416 38.16 -9.09 -3.58
C LEU A 416 39.03 -8.58 -4.75
N GLN A 417 39.61 -7.38 -4.63
CA GLN A 417 40.51 -6.84 -5.65
C GLN A 417 41.74 -7.70 -5.87
N LYS A 418 42.40 -8.19 -4.78
CA LYS A 418 43.55 -9.07 -4.88
C LYS A 418 43.27 -10.37 -5.62
N GLU A 419 42.02 -10.83 -5.56
CA GLU A 419 41.58 -12.07 -6.17
C GLU A 419 40.88 -11.85 -7.54
N GLN A 420 40.96 -10.63 -8.11
CA GLN A 420 40.38 -10.24 -9.40
C GLN A 420 38.86 -10.38 -9.40
N LEU A 421 38.20 -10.06 -8.27
CA LEU A 421 36.76 -10.09 -8.04
C LEU A 421 36.24 -8.67 -7.72
N GLU A 422 36.90 -7.63 -8.18
CA GLU A 422 36.55 -6.22 -7.96
C GLU A 422 35.20 -5.81 -8.53
N SER A 423 34.67 -6.58 -9.47
CA SER A 423 33.33 -6.38 -10.05
C SER A 423 32.18 -6.80 -9.13
N ILE A 424 32.48 -7.53 -8.04
CA ILE A 424 31.49 -7.94 -7.05
C ILE A 424 31.07 -6.74 -6.22
N GLU A 425 29.77 -6.44 -6.23
CA GLU A 425 29.17 -5.43 -5.38
C GLU A 425 29.12 -5.87 -3.91
N ILE A 426 29.27 -4.93 -3.00
CA ILE A 426 29.10 -5.17 -1.56
C ILE A 426 27.86 -4.41 -1.10
N TRP A 427 26.85 -5.16 -0.66
CA TRP A 427 25.65 -4.58 -0.07
C TRP A 427 25.66 -4.76 1.45
N LYS A 428 25.18 -3.73 2.18
CA LYS A 428 25.00 -3.81 3.63
C LYS A 428 23.52 -3.85 3.98
N ALA A 429 23.12 -4.83 4.76
CA ALA A 429 21.79 -4.91 5.33
C ALA A 429 21.75 -4.22 6.70
N VAL A 430 20.70 -3.41 6.94
CA VAL A 430 20.53 -2.60 8.14
C VAL A 430 19.09 -2.71 8.64
N GLN A 431 18.93 -2.97 9.93
CA GLN A 431 17.66 -2.79 10.62
C GLN A 431 17.48 -1.31 10.96
N VAL A 432 16.34 -0.72 10.56
CA VAL A 432 16.07 0.71 10.74
C VAL A 432 15.12 0.93 11.89
N HIS A 433 15.60 1.57 12.94
CA HIS A 433 14.81 2.08 14.06
C HIS A 433 14.77 3.61 14.07
N THR A 434 15.81 4.25 13.54
CA THR A 434 15.94 5.71 13.42
C THR A 434 16.54 6.08 12.06
N LYS A 435 16.48 7.36 11.68
CA LYS A 435 17.16 7.84 10.45
C LYS A 435 18.68 7.72 10.52
N GLU A 436 19.25 7.83 11.70
CA GLU A 436 20.67 7.72 11.95
C GLU A 436 21.23 6.33 11.60
N ASP A 437 20.39 5.28 11.72
CA ASP A 437 20.78 3.91 11.33
C ASP A 437 21.10 3.80 9.83
N ILE A 438 20.51 4.67 9.01
CA ILE A 438 20.76 4.74 7.57
C ILE A 438 21.91 5.70 7.27
N MET A 439 21.88 6.90 7.86
CA MET A 439 22.82 7.99 7.56
C MET A 439 24.30 7.59 7.75
N GLN A 440 24.60 6.75 8.73
CA GLN A 440 25.97 6.25 8.95
C GLN A 440 26.55 5.49 7.75
N TRP A 441 25.72 4.97 6.86
CA TRP A 441 26.12 4.21 5.68
C TRP A 441 26.18 5.04 4.39
N GLU A 442 25.71 6.30 4.40
CA GLU A 442 25.73 7.17 3.21
C GLU A 442 27.12 7.42 2.63
N GLN A 443 28.14 7.45 3.49
CA GLN A 443 29.53 7.65 3.10
C GLN A 443 30.35 6.34 3.11
N ALA A 444 29.74 5.22 3.44
CA ALA A 444 30.41 3.93 3.50
C ALA A 444 30.75 3.40 2.09
N PRO A 445 31.84 2.64 1.93
CA PRO A 445 32.24 2.08 0.63
C PRO A 445 31.37 0.85 0.25
N ILE A 446 30.06 1.01 0.23
CA ILE A 446 29.06 0.02 -0.19
C ILE A 446 28.48 0.40 -1.55
N ASP A 447 28.00 -0.60 -2.31
CA ASP A 447 27.36 -0.40 -3.61
C ASP A 447 25.82 -0.44 -3.49
N GLY A 448 25.30 -0.98 -2.39
CA GLY A 448 23.86 -1.02 -2.11
C GLY A 448 23.56 -1.12 -0.63
N LEU A 449 22.42 -0.55 -0.25
CA LEU A 449 21.88 -0.64 1.10
C LEU A 449 20.61 -1.49 1.08
N VAL A 450 20.53 -2.52 1.93
CA VAL A 450 19.32 -3.31 2.14
C VAL A 450 18.69 -2.88 3.47
N VAL A 451 17.49 -2.34 3.41
CA VAL A 451 16.80 -1.75 4.55
C VAL A 451 15.69 -2.68 5.01
N ASP A 452 15.85 -3.25 6.20
CA ASP A 452 14.79 -4.05 6.84
C ASP A 452 13.90 -3.14 7.68
N ALA A 453 12.72 -2.86 7.14
CA ALA A 453 11.72 -1.98 7.74
C ALA A 453 10.71 -2.74 8.63
N TYR A 454 10.95 -4.01 8.96
CA TYR A 454 10.03 -4.87 9.69
C TYR A 454 10.28 -4.81 11.20
N SER A 455 9.24 -4.43 11.97
CA SER A 455 9.21 -4.56 13.43
C SER A 455 8.48 -5.84 13.84
N LYS A 456 9.11 -6.68 14.67
CA LYS A 456 8.52 -7.92 15.20
C LYS A 456 7.33 -7.70 16.16
N GLU A 457 7.18 -6.49 16.70
CA GLU A 457 6.19 -6.17 17.71
C GLU A 457 4.78 -5.86 17.15
N GLU A 458 4.62 -5.81 15.82
CA GLU A 458 3.38 -5.39 15.16
C GLU A 458 2.63 -6.53 14.47
N ARG A 459 2.45 -7.65 15.17
CA ARG A 459 1.44 -8.65 14.78
C ARG A 459 0.08 -8.20 15.31
N GLY A 460 -0.72 -7.59 14.45
CA GLY A 460 -2.13 -7.37 14.72
C GLY A 460 -2.62 -5.99 14.33
N GLY A 461 -3.26 -5.88 13.18
CA GLY A 461 -4.35 -4.94 12.85
C GLY A 461 -4.15 -3.43 12.97
N THR A 462 -2.96 -2.94 13.31
CA THR A 462 -2.76 -1.51 13.56
C THR A 462 -2.10 -0.76 12.41
N GLY A 463 -1.76 -1.44 11.29
CA GLY A 463 -1.24 -0.77 10.07
C GLY A 463 -0.13 0.26 10.32
N LYS A 464 0.70 0.06 11.36
CA LYS A 464 1.76 1.02 11.65
C LYS A 464 2.86 0.95 10.61
N THR A 465 2.76 1.84 9.63
CA THR A 465 3.80 2.17 8.65
C THR A 465 4.90 3.07 9.23
N ILE A 466 5.09 3.06 10.56
CA ILE A 466 6.07 3.92 11.24
C ILE A 466 7.47 3.73 10.64
N ALA A 467 7.84 2.50 10.29
CA ALA A 467 9.12 2.24 9.67
C ALA A 467 9.29 2.89 8.27
N TRP A 468 8.23 2.97 7.48
CA TRP A 468 8.30 3.56 6.13
C TRP A 468 8.52 5.07 6.14
N SER A 469 7.99 5.78 7.14
CA SER A 469 8.24 7.22 7.29
C SER A 469 9.71 7.56 7.57
N LEU A 470 10.49 6.62 8.11
CA LEU A 470 11.92 6.78 8.32
C LEU A 470 12.71 6.76 7.00
N LEU A 471 12.15 6.15 5.96
CA LEU A 471 12.77 6.02 4.64
C LEU A 471 12.46 7.21 3.73
N GLU A 472 11.54 8.08 4.14
CA GLU A 472 11.21 9.28 3.37
C GLU A 472 12.37 10.29 3.39
N GLY A 473 12.84 10.65 2.18
CA GLY A 473 13.96 11.58 2.00
C GLY A 473 15.36 10.95 2.11
N VAL A 474 15.47 9.63 2.22
CA VAL A 474 16.74 8.91 2.10
C VAL A 474 17.29 9.10 0.69
N GLN A 475 18.55 9.55 0.59
CA GLN A 475 19.21 9.88 -0.68
C GLN A 475 20.00 8.70 -1.28
N VAL A 476 20.35 7.71 -0.46
CA VAL A 476 21.10 6.53 -0.90
C VAL A 476 20.17 5.54 -1.58
N PRO A 477 20.53 4.97 -2.74
CA PRO A 477 19.78 3.88 -3.34
C PRO A 477 19.67 2.70 -2.36
N TYR A 478 18.42 2.28 -2.07
CA TYR A 478 18.21 1.18 -1.14
C TYR A 478 17.24 0.12 -1.69
N TYR A 479 17.49 -1.11 -1.27
CA TYR A 479 16.58 -2.24 -1.45
C TYR A 479 15.69 -2.34 -0.22
N LEU A 480 14.39 -2.22 -0.43
CA LEU A 480 13.41 -2.37 0.65
C LEU A 480 13.20 -3.84 0.95
N ALA A 481 13.51 -4.23 2.18
CA ALA A 481 13.33 -5.57 2.73
C ALA A 481 12.33 -5.56 3.92
N GLY A 482 12.06 -6.73 4.49
CA GLY A 482 11.24 -6.87 5.70
C GLY A 482 9.75 -6.73 5.47
N GLY A 483 9.03 -7.86 5.49
CA GLY A 483 7.58 -7.90 5.43
C GLY A 483 6.93 -7.48 4.11
N ILE A 484 7.72 -7.21 3.05
CA ILE A 484 7.16 -6.90 1.73
C ILE A 484 6.56 -8.16 1.11
N GLY A 485 5.29 -8.06 0.71
CA GLY A 485 4.53 -9.18 0.17
C GLY A 485 3.32 -8.74 -0.65
N LEU A 486 2.43 -9.69 -0.96
CA LEU A 486 1.26 -9.45 -1.80
C LEU A 486 0.37 -8.31 -1.31
N HIS A 487 0.24 -8.17 0.02
CA HIS A 487 -0.65 -7.19 0.65
C HIS A 487 -0.16 -5.75 0.62
N ASN A 488 1.15 -5.51 0.42
CA ASN A 488 1.71 -4.15 0.56
C ASN A 488 2.70 -3.73 -0.53
N VAL A 489 3.13 -4.64 -1.42
CA VAL A 489 4.15 -4.34 -2.43
C VAL A 489 3.76 -3.19 -3.36
N ALA A 490 2.52 -3.13 -3.81
CA ALA A 490 2.02 -2.06 -4.68
C ALA A 490 2.10 -0.69 -3.99
N ARG A 491 1.71 -0.63 -2.72
CA ARG A 491 1.75 0.58 -1.91
C ARG A 491 3.18 1.00 -1.55
N ALA A 492 4.03 0.02 -1.20
CA ALA A 492 5.45 0.26 -0.93
C ALA A 492 6.16 0.92 -2.13
N ILE A 493 5.94 0.39 -3.33
CA ILE A 493 6.49 0.94 -4.57
C ILE A 493 6.05 2.39 -4.77
N ARG A 494 4.76 2.67 -4.67
CA ARG A 494 4.20 4.01 -4.91
C ARG A 494 4.65 5.03 -3.86
N ARG A 495 4.67 4.64 -2.58
CA ARG A 495 5.02 5.53 -1.49
C ARG A 495 6.51 5.83 -1.42
N LEU A 496 7.34 4.80 -1.49
CA LEU A 496 8.76 4.89 -1.17
C LEU A 496 9.65 5.01 -2.41
N GLN A 497 9.19 4.49 -3.55
CA GLN A 497 9.97 4.40 -4.79
C GLN A 497 11.39 3.85 -4.52
N PRO A 498 11.54 2.68 -3.88
CA PRO A 498 12.84 2.14 -3.55
C PRO A 498 13.61 1.79 -4.83
N TYR A 499 14.95 1.81 -4.77
CA TYR A 499 15.77 1.33 -5.89
C TYR A 499 15.48 -0.15 -6.22
N GLY A 500 15.24 -0.97 -5.18
CA GLY A 500 14.87 -2.37 -5.36
C GLY A 500 14.02 -2.91 -4.21
N LEU A 501 13.53 -4.13 -4.40
CA LEU A 501 12.77 -4.90 -3.42
C LEU A 501 13.53 -6.19 -3.11
N ASP A 502 13.72 -6.51 -1.82
CA ASP A 502 14.30 -7.77 -1.35
C ASP A 502 13.24 -8.59 -0.60
N MET A 503 12.78 -9.67 -1.21
CA MET A 503 11.68 -10.49 -0.70
C MET A 503 12.15 -11.91 -0.41
N SER A 504 11.78 -12.45 0.75
CA SER A 504 12.14 -13.82 1.14
C SER A 504 10.94 -14.60 1.69
N SER A 505 10.53 -14.37 2.95
CA SER A 505 9.48 -15.13 3.63
C SER A 505 8.10 -14.98 2.98
N SER A 506 7.79 -13.82 2.42
CA SER A 506 6.53 -13.56 1.72
C SER A 506 6.33 -14.42 0.46
N LEU A 507 7.43 -14.94 -0.10
CA LEU A 507 7.43 -15.84 -1.26
C LEU A 507 7.19 -17.31 -0.87
N GLU A 508 6.95 -17.61 0.40
CA GLU A 508 6.90 -18.98 0.92
C GLU A 508 5.48 -19.43 1.31
N ALA A 509 5.22 -20.71 1.10
CA ALA A 509 4.14 -21.45 1.73
C ALA A 509 4.75 -22.66 2.47
N ASN A 510 4.35 -22.87 3.73
CA ASN A 510 4.88 -23.95 4.56
C ASN A 510 6.43 -23.99 4.65
N GLY A 511 7.07 -22.82 4.65
CA GLY A 511 8.53 -22.69 4.75
C GLY A 511 9.32 -23.01 3.49
N GLN A 512 8.66 -23.15 2.33
CA GLN A 512 9.28 -23.37 1.01
C GLN A 512 8.79 -22.32 0.03
N LYS A 513 9.61 -22.01 -0.98
CA LYS A 513 9.22 -21.07 -2.05
C LYS A 513 7.99 -21.58 -2.79
N ASP A 514 7.01 -20.71 -2.94
CA ASP A 514 5.72 -21.01 -3.58
C ASP A 514 5.66 -20.30 -4.94
N ALA A 515 5.57 -21.10 -6.01
CA ALA A 515 5.57 -20.59 -7.37
C ALA A 515 4.37 -19.64 -7.64
N LYS A 516 3.21 -19.89 -7.03
CA LYS A 516 2.04 -19.01 -7.21
C LYS A 516 2.27 -17.64 -6.59
N LYS A 517 2.82 -17.60 -5.36
CA LYS A 517 3.14 -16.34 -4.68
C LYS A 517 4.19 -15.54 -5.43
N ILE A 518 5.25 -16.21 -5.93
CA ILE A 518 6.30 -15.58 -6.72
C ILE A 518 5.71 -14.96 -7.99
N LYS A 519 4.88 -15.69 -8.74
CA LYS A 519 4.20 -15.19 -9.95
C LYS A 519 3.27 -14.01 -9.63
N SER A 520 2.45 -14.12 -8.60
CA SER A 520 1.51 -13.06 -8.23
C SER A 520 2.25 -11.76 -7.84
N ILE A 521 3.32 -11.86 -7.05
CA ILE A 521 4.13 -10.68 -6.66
C ILE A 521 4.80 -10.07 -7.90
N ALA A 522 5.42 -10.87 -8.76
CA ALA A 522 6.05 -10.38 -9.97
C ALA A 522 5.04 -9.67 -10.89
N GLN A 523 3.83 -10.24 -11.04
CA GLN A 523 2.76 -9.62 -11.82
C GLN A 523 2.31 -8.27 -11.23
N ILE A 524 2.14 -8.17 -9.92
CA ILE A 524 1.79 -6.90 -9.27
C ILE A 524 2.88 -5.86 -9.53
N ILE A 525 4.16 -6.21 -9.33
CA ILE A 525 5.28 -5.30 -9.56
C ILE A 525 5.29 -4.81 -11.01
N ARG A 526 5.21 -5.71 -11.99
CA ARG A 526 5.15 -5.36 -13.42
C ARG A 526 4.00 -4.41 -13.73
N THR A 527 2.80 -4.72 -13.21
CA THR A 527 1.60 -3.90 -13.44
C THR A 527 1.74 -2.50 -12.84
N VAL A 528 2.26 -2.40 -11.61
CA VAL A 528 2.38 -1.11 -10.88
C VAL A 528 3.48 -0.22 -11.48
N THR A 529 4.56 -0.80 -12.01
CA THR A 529 5.71 -0.07 -12.57
C THR A 529 5.66 0.05 -14.10
N ASN A 530 4.63 -0.49 -14.76
CA ASN A 530 4.55 -0.62 -16.23
C ASN A 530 5.80 -1.31 -16.83
N ARG A 531 6.43 -2.20 -16.07
CA ARG A 531 7.59 -2.98 -16.53
C ARG A 531 7.10 -4.08 -17.47
N CYS A 532 7.56 -4.04 -18.73
CA CYS A 532 7.28 -5.06 -19.75
C CYS A 532 7.94 -6.39 -19.42
#